data_d130ade4db572643bb08463d658902ea
#
_entry.id   d130ade4db572643bb08463d658902ea
#
_cell.length_a   1.000
_cell.length_b   1.000
_cell.length_c   1.000
_cell.angle_alpha   90.00
_cell.angle_beta   90.00
_cell.angle_gamma   90.00
#
_symmetry.space_group_name_H-M   'P 1'
#
loop_
_entity.id
_entity.type
_entity.pdbx_description
1 polymer ?
#
loop_
_entity_poly.entity_id
_entity_poly.type
_entity_poly.pdbx_seq_one_letter_code
_entity_poly.pdbx_strand_id
1 'polypeptide(L)'
;MSTEPVAILGTGMTDMSRRDQSAETMAHQAVHEALGDAGVEPHELSLVVAANALGGRLCEQGCIRGQTWLRKAGLGDVAVVNVDNSCAGGTSAAHVGSLVARASAGPVLVLGVEKMWTGDRAATLAGIEDGLPADYRADMHARFRPEENPGGSILMGLNDFWARQCMNDRGTTVEQIAAAAVKARYNASRNPMAQITKATTIDEVLASPQVAGVLTRLMCSSFTDGAAALVLGPADRAPAGGAFIVGSVARSGNGEMDYHDRLGETARAAWETFGCGPGDFDMVELHDATSAEEIYALESLGLFGHGEAGPATLAGDTAIGGRGLTVNPSGGLVGRGHPLGATGIAQIVELATHLRGRGGTRQVEGARLGLAVNTGGVIEGDAAYVGIHAVAAGR
;
A
#
# COMPACT_ATOMS: atom_id res chain seq x y z
N MET A 1 -9.83 -16.84 -17.19
CA MET A 1 -9.67 -17.25 -15.77
C MET A 1 -11.01 -17.03 -15.08
N SER A 2 -11.36 -17.84 -14.07
CA SER A 2 -12.64 -17.68 -13.35
C SER A 2 -12.77 -16.24 -12.82
N THR A 3 -13.88 -15.59 -13.12
CA THR A 3 -14.25 -14.25 -12.64
C THR A 3 -14.95 -14.31 -11.28
N GLU A 4 -14.92 -15.47 -10.60
CA GLU A 4 -15.57 -15.61 -9.31
C GLU A 4 -14.90 -14.71 -8.26
N PRO A 5 -15.71 -13.93 -7.53
CA PRO A 5 -15.21 -13.08 -6.46
C PRO A 5 -14.64 -13.93 -5.31
N VAL A 6 -13.65 -13.39 -4.62
CA VAL A 6 -13.08 -13.99 -3.41
C VAL A 6 -13.59 -13.21 -2.20
N ALA A 7 -14.25 -13.92 -1.27
CA ALA A 7 -14.71 -13.29 -0.05
C ALA A 7 -13.54 -12.88 0.85
N ILE A 8 -13.57 -11.67 1.37
CA ILE A 8 -12.76 -11.27 2.51
C ILE A 8 -13.56 -11.69 3.74
N LEU A 9 -13.20 -12.81 4.35
CA LEU A 9 -13.93 -13.36 5.52
C LEU A 9 -13.62 -12.56 6.77
N GLY A 10 -12.34 -12.19 6.96
CA GLY A 10 -11.89 -11.41 8.10
C GLY A 10 -10.68 -10.56 7.79
N THR A 11 -10.49 -9.53 8.61
CA THR A 11 -9.41 -8.54 8.51
C THR A 11 -8.80 -8.31 9.88
N GLY A 12 -7.48 -8.10 9.94
CA GLY A 12 -6.77 -7.73 11.16
C GLY A 12 -5.58 -6.83 10.82
N MET A 13 -5.28 -5.87 11.69
CA MET A 13 -4.20 -4.92 11.45
C MET A 13 -3.74 -4.29 12.76
N THR A 14 -2.42 -4.17 12.94
CA THR A 14 -1.84 -3.33 13.99
C THR A 14 -1.92 -1.87 13.58
N ASP A 15 -1.80 -0.93 14.51
CA ASP A 15 -1.49 0.45 14.11
C ASP A 15 -0.13 0.50 13.39
N MET A 16 0.01 1.42 12.43
CA MET A 16 1.20 1.59 11.59
C MET A 16 2.14 2.62 12.22
N SER A 17 2.69 2.31 13.40
CA SER A 17 3.54 3.23 14.16
C SER A 17 4.94 2.65 14.41
N ARG A 18 5.84 3.46 14.98
CA ARG A 18 7.12 2.97 15.47
C ARG A 18 6.92 2.28 16.80
N ARG A 19 7.36 1.02 16.91
CA ARG A 19 7.08 0.16 18.06
C ARG A 19 8.33 -0.54 18.58
N ASP A 20 8.32 -0.85 19.88
CA ASP A 20 9.30 -1.76 20.48
C ASP A 20 8.94 -3.24 20.27
N GLN A 21 7.77 -3.52 19.71
CA GLN A 21 7.31 -4.89 19.44
C GLN A 21 8.11 -5.54 18.32
N SER A 22 8.29 -6.86 18.43
CA SER A 22 8.90 -7.68 17.38
C SER A 22 7.96 -7.90 16.19
N ALA A 23 8.50 -8.27 15.04
CA ALA A 23 7.72 -8.69 13.88
C ALA A 23 6.80 -9.89 14.22
N GLU A 24 7.28 -10.84 15.05
CA GLU A 24 6.50 -11.98 15.55
C GLU A 24 5.25 -11.51 16.31
N THR A 25 5.40 -10.57 17.25
CA THR A 25 4.29 -10.06 18.06
C THR A 25 3.24 -9.35 17.19
N MET A 26 3.68 -8.51 16.26
CA MET A 26 2.79 -7.81 15.32
C MET A 26 2.06 -8.77 14.40
N ALA A 27 2.77 -9.78 13.86
CA ALA A 27 2.18 -10.83 13.04
C ALA A 27 1.07 -11.59 13.79
N HIS A 28 1.33 -11.98 15.05
CA HIS A 28 0.33 -12.67 15.88
C HIS A 28 -0.90 -11.81 16.12
N GLN A 29 -0.73 -10.53 16.44
CA GLN A 29 -1.87 -9.62 16.64
C GLN A 29 -2.73 -9.55 15.40
N ALA A 30 -2.15 -9.23 14.23
CA ALA A 30 -2.91 -9.07 12.99
C ALA A 30 -3.61 -10.39 12.58
N VAL A 31 -2.94 -11.54 12.72
CA VAL A 31 -3.50 -12.86 12.41
C VAL A 31 -4.65 -13.21 13.35
N HIS A 32 -4.48 -12.98 14.65
CA HIS A 32 -5.52 -13.28 15.64
C HIS A 32 -6.78 -12.45 15.41
N GLU A 33 -6.61 -11.15 15.10
CA GLU A 33 -7.72 -10.26 14.76
C GLU A 33 -8.43 -10.72 13.47
N ALA A 34 -7.67 -11.09 12.43
CA ALA A 34 -8.24 -11.54 11.15
C ALA A 34 -9.01 -12.86 11.28
N LEU A 35 -8.46 -13.84 12.01
CA LEU A 35 -9.14 -15.10 12.28
C LEU A 35 -10.40 -14.91 13.13
N GLY A 36 -10.32 -14.04 14.15
CA GLY A 36 -11.47 -13.68 15.01
C GLY A 36 -12.58 -12.97 14.22
N ASP A 37 -12.22 -11.99 13.34
CA ASP A 37 -13.21 -11.31 12.47
C ASP A 37 -13.84 -12.28 11.46
N ALA A 38 -13.08 -13.29 11.00
CA ALA A 38 -13.56 -14.32 10.08
C ALA A 38 -14.41 -15.41 10.75
N GLY A 39 -14.28 -15.61 12.06
CA GLY A 39 -14.83 -16.78 12.75
C GLY A 39 -14.23 -18.10 12.24
N VAL A 40 -12.93 -18.09 11.86
CA VAL A 40 -12.19 -19.24 11.31
C VAL A 40 -11.17 -19.72 12.32
N GLU A 41 -11.19 -21.04 12.57
CA GLU A 41 -10.19 -21.67 13.42
C GLU A 41 -8.87 -21.93 12.64
N PRO A 42 -7.70 -21.85 13.29
CA PRO A 42 -6.43 -22.05 12.62
C PRO A 42 -6.31 -23.33 11.81
N HIS A 43 -6.90 -24.43 12.28
CA HIS A 43 -6.84 -25.74 11.61
C HIS A 43 -7.69 -25.84 10.33
N GLU A 44 -8.57 -24.86 10.07
CA GLU A 44 -9.37 -24.78 8.84
C GLU A 44 -8.58 -24.15 7.67
N LEU A 45 -7.44 -23.50 7.97
CA LEU A 45 -6.64 -22.83 6.95
C LEU A 45 -6.02 -23.84 5.99
N SER A 46 -6.18 -23.57 4.70
CA SER A 46 -5.55 -24.36 3.63
C SER A 46 -4.11 -23.93 3.33
N LEU A 47 -3.83 -22.63 3.48
CA LEU A 47 -2.54 -22.03 3.16
C LEU A 47 -2.35 -20.71 3.88
N VAL A 48 -1.10 -20.36 4.13
CA VAL A 48 -0.68 -18.99 4.50
C VAL A 48 0.22 -18.42 3.40
N VAL A 49 -0.05 -17.19 2.97
CA VAL A 49 0.87 -16.40 2.12
C VAL A 49 1.40 -15.24 2.94
N ALA A 50 2.69 -15.22 3.21
CA ALA A 50 3.34 -14.26 4.09
C ALA A 50 4.29 -13.34 3.32
N ALA A 51 4.13 -12.03 3.48
CA ALA A 51 4.94 -10.99 2.87
C ALA A 51 5.81 -10.25 3.88
N ASN A 52 7.06 -10.02 3.51
CA ASN A 52 8.01 -9.17 4.22
C ASN A 52 9.19 -8.84 3.30
N ALA A 53 9.72 -7.62 3.39
CA ALA A 53 10.86 -7.17 2.59
C ALA A 53 12.17 -7.13 3.39
N LEU A 54 12.19 -6.45 4.53
CA LEU A 54 13.42 -6.05 5.22
C LEU A 54 13.85 -6.97 6.37
N GLY A 55 13.08 -8.03 6.66
CA GLY A 55 13.35 -8.91 7.79
C GLY A 55 14.73 -9.59 7.78
N GLY A 56 15.29 -9.84 6.59
CA GLY A 56 16.65 -10.36 6.44
C GLY A 56 17.71 -9.39 6.93
N ARG A 57 17.54 -8.11 6.65
CA ARG A 57 18.50 -7.06 7.03
C ARG A 57 18.26 -6.50 8.44
N LEU A 58 17.00 -6.27 8.79
CA LEU A 58 16.66 -5.53 10.01
C LEU A 58 16.31 -6.42 11.21
N CYS A 59 15.93 -7.68 10.95
CA CYS A 59 15.54 -8.65 11.97
C CYS A 59 16.41 -9.91 11.96
N GLU A 60 17.47 -9.93 11.16
CA GLU A 60 18.40 -11.08 11.00
C GLU A 60 17.70 -12.39 10.57
N GLN A 61 16.48 -12.30 10.02
CA GLN A 61 15.69 -13.44 9.53
C GLN A 61 15.65 -13.44 8.00
N GLY A 62 16.69 -13.93 7.35
CA GLY A 62 16.84 -13.92 5.89
C GLY A 62 15.90 -14.86 5.13
N CYS A 63 15.57 -16.04 5.70
CA CYS A 63 14.75 -17.06 5.06
C CYS A 63 13.60 -17.48 5.97
N ILE A 64 12.60 -18.21 5.42
CA ILE A 64 11.47 -18.81 6.17
C ILE A 64 10.79 -17.82 7.14
N ARG A 65 10.68 -16.55 6.76
CA ARG A 65 10.22 -15.47 7.64
C ARG A 65 8.80 -15.73 8.18
N GLY A 66 7.89 -16.14 7.30
CA GLY A 66 6.51 -16.45 7.68
C GLY A 66 6.45 -17.60 8.69
N GLN A 67 7.14 -18.71 8.45
CA GLN A 67 7.20 -19.85 9.38
C GLN A 67 7.76 -19.43 10.74
N THR A 68 8.83 -18.62 10.73
CA THR A 68 9.48 -18.17 11.97
C THR A 68 8.57 -17.30 12.81
N TRP A 69 7.91 -16.33 12.19
CA TRP A 69 7.05 -15.38 12.92
C TRP A 69 5.69 -15.95 13.27
N LEU A 70 5.24 -16.99 12.58
CA LEU A 70 3.95 -17.63 12.85
C LEU A 70 4.05 -18.90 13.72
N ARG A 71 5.29 -19.35 14.07
CA ARG A 71 5.54 -20.62 14.81
C ARG A 71 4.77 -20.76 16.12
N LYS A 72 4.39 -19.62 16.75
CA LYS A 72 3.64 -19.58 18.02
C LYS A 72 2.23 -19.02 17.86
N ALA A 73 1.78 -18.80 16.63
CA ALA A 73 0.44 -18.24 16.35
C ALA A 73 -0.67 -19.30 16.41
N GLY A 74 -0.35 -20.55 16.75
CA GLY A 74 -1.32 -21.62 16.87
C GLY A 74 -1.86 -22.16 15.54
N LEU A 75 -1.16 -21.88 14.42
CA LEU A 75 -1.59 -22.29 13.08
C LEU A 75 -1.34 -23.76 12.74
N GLY A 76 -0.73 -24.53 13.65
CA GLY A 76 -0.43 -25.94 13.42
C GLY A 76 0.66 -26.15 12.36
N ASP A 77 0.42 -27.07 11.44
CA ASP A 77 1.31 -27.48 10.36
C ASP A 77 0.88 -26.93 8.98
N VAL A 78 0.05 -25.88 8.94
CA VAL A 78 -0.37 -25.26 7.70
C VAL A 78 0.83 -24.78 6.87
N ALA A 79 0.81 -25.05 5.56
CA ALA A 79 1.88 -24.64 4.65
C ALA A 79 1.97 -23.12 4.57
N VAL A 80 3.20 -22.57 4.60
CA VAL A 80 3.46 -21.13 4.48
C VAL A 80 4.31 -20.86 3.23
N VAL A 81 3.81 -20.01 2.33
CA VAL A 81 4.52 -19.47 1.18
C VAL A 81 4.98 -18.06 1.50
N ASN A 82 6.29 -17.81 1.40
CA ASN A 82 6.86 -16.48 1.58
C ASN A 82 6.95 -15.77 0.22
N VAL A 83 6.54 -14.49 0.17
CA VAL A 83 6.63 -13.63 -1.01
C VAL A 83 7.39 -12.35 -0.66
N ASP A 84 8.12 -11.83 -1.66
CA ASP A 84 8.87 -10.58 -1.54
C ASP A 84 8.83 -9.85 -2.87
N ASN A 85 8.28 -8.65 -2.88
CA ASN A 85 8.32 -7.67 -3.97
C ASN A 85 8.49 -6.26 -3.36
N SER A 86 9.43 -6.12 -2.43
CA SER A 86 9.72 -4.86 -1.75
C SER A 86 8.43 -4.23 -1.18
N CYS A 87 8.14 -2.95 -1.50
CA CYS A 87 6.94 -2.25 -1.03
C CYS A 87 5.62 -2.91 -1.47
N ALA A 88 5.62 -3.68 -2.56
CA ALA A 88 4.46 -4.41 -3.07
C ALA A 88 4.35 -5.85 -2.54
N GLY A 89 5.15 -6.24 -1.54
CA GLY A 89 5.09 -7.58 -0.97
C GLY A 89 3.68 -7.97 -0.51
N GLY A 90 2.99 -7.08 0.22
CA GLY A 90 1.63 -7.32 0.69
C GLY A 90 0.59 -7.46 -0.43
N THR A 91 0.69 -6.63 -1.45
CA THR A 91 -0.14 -6.72 -2.67
C THR A 91 0.11 -8.04 -3.43
N SER A 92 1.38 -8.46 -3.53
CA SER A 92 1.74 -9.75 -4.11
C SER A 92 1.15 -10.92 -3.33
N ALA A 93 1.22 -10.86 -2.00
CA ALA A 93 0.61 -11.87 -1.13
C ALA A 93 -0.90 -11.94 -1.32
N ALA A 94 -1.58 -10.79 -1.42
CA ALA A 94 -3.02 -10.71 -1.68
C ALA A 94 -3.38 -11.26 -3.06
N HIS A 95 -2.56 -11.00 -4.08
CA HIS A 95 -2.73 -11.55 -5.42
C HIS A 95 -2.65 -13.08 -5.41
N VAL A 96 -1.57 -13.64 -4.88
CA VAL A 96 -1.38 -15.09 -4.75
C VAL A 96 -2.47 -15.72 -3.87
N GLY A 97 -2.77 -15.11 -2.72
CA GLY A 97 -3.82 -15.56 -1.82
C GLY A 97 -5.20 -15.61 -2.49
N SER A 98 -5.51 -14.62 -3.33
CA SER A 98 -6.77 -14.58 -4.09
C SER A 98 -6.84 -15.70 -5.13
N LEU A 99 -5.75 -16.00 -5.82
CA LEU A 99 -5.69 -17.10 -6.80
C LEU A 99 -5.89 -18.45 -6.10
N VAL A 100 -5.23 -18.64 -4.96
CA VAL A 100 -5.35 -19.88 -4.18
C VAL A 100 -6.74 -20.01 -3.57
N ALA A 101 -7.34 -18.95 -3.00
CA ALA A 101 -8.66 -18.98 -2.38
C ALA A 101 -9.78 -19.35 -3.36
N ARG A 102 -9.62 -19.03 -4.66
CA ARG A 102 -10.54 -19.48 -5.72
C ARG A 102 -10.48 -20.98 -6.00
N ALA A 103 -9.32 -21.60 -5.77
CA ALA A 103 -9.09 -23.03 -6.05
C ALA A 103 -9.14 -23.90 -4.80
N SER A 104 -9.11 -23.33 -3.62
CA SER A 104 -9.05 -24.02 -2.33
C SER A 104 -10.44 -24.32 -1.76
N ALA A 105 -10.56 -25.48 -1.10
CA ALA A 105 -11.76 -25.81 -0.34
C ALA A 105 -11.84 -25.09 1.02
N GLY A 106 -10.72 -24.66 1.58
CA GLY A 106 -10.62 -23.97 2.87
C GLY A 106 -10.09 -22.54 2.75
N PRO A 107 -10.20 -21.77 3.84
CA PRO A 107 -9.71 -20.38 3.88
C PRO A 107 -8.20 -20.28 3.66
N VAL A 108 -7.77 -19.13 3.13
CA VAL A 108 -6.37 -18.76 2.94
C VAL A 108 -6.05 -17.55 3.79
N LEU A 109 -5.03 -17.64 4.62
CA LEU A 109 -4.52 -16.50 5.38
C LEU A 109 -3.48 -15.76 4.54
N VAL A 110 -3.63 -14.44 4.42
CA VAL A 110 -2.64 -13.55 3.80
C VAL A 110 -2.12 -12.63 4.88
N LEU A 111 -0.79 -12.61 5.09
CA LEU A 111 -0.12 -11.81 6.11
C LEU A 111 0.94 -10.93 5.46
N GLY A 112 0.98 -9.67 5.87
CA GLY A 112 2.12 -8.79 5.65
C GLY A 112 2.62 -8.23 6.97
N VAL A 113 3.92 -8.25 7.20
CA VAL A 113 4.51 -7.69 8.40
C VAL A 113 5.84 -7.03 8.08
N GLU A 114 6.08 -5.86 8.66
CA GLU A 114 7.36 -5.18 8.51
C GLU A 114 7.81 -4.52 9.82
N LYS A 115 9.08 -4.71 10.16
CA LYS A 115 9.77 -4.07 11.27
C LYS A 115 10.87 -3.20 10.69
N MET A 116 10.58 -1.90 10.51
CA MET A 116 11.51 -0.94 9.88
C MET A 116 12.27 -0.10 10.90
N TRP A 117 11.67 0.15 12.05
CA TRP A 117 12.28 0.98 13.08
C TRP A 117 13.12 0.15 14.04
N THR A 118 14.44 0.21 13.88
CA THR A 118 15.42 -0.48 14.74
C THR A 118 16.25 0.50 15.58
N GLY A 119 16.00 1.81 15.45
CA GLY A 119 16.87 2.86 15.99
C GLY A 119 18.04 3.22 15.07
N ASP A 120 18.37 2.41 14.09
CA ASP A 120 19.40 2.66 13.06
C ASP A 120 18.76 3.07 11.73
N ARG A 121 18.70 4.39 11.50
CA ARG A 121 18.16 4.95 10.26
C ARG A 121 19.00 4.55 9.03
N ALA A 122 20.32 4.42 9.17
CA ALA A 122 21.18 4.09 8.04
C ALA A 122 20.96 2.64 7.59
N ALA A 123 20.79 1.70 8.52
CA ALA A 123 20.45 0.31 8.20
C ALA A 123 19.09 0.22 7.51
N THR A 124 18.10 0.99 7.96
CA THR A 124 16.76 1.02 7.31
C THR A 124 16.85 1.55 5.89
N LEU A 125 17.57 2.67 5.65
CA LEU A 125 17.77 3.21 4.30
C LEU A 125 18.46 2.21 3.37
N ALA A 126 19.55 1.59 3.84
CA ALA A 126 20.27 0.58 3.08
C ALA A 126 19.37 -0.64 2.77
N GLY A 127 18.48 -1.03 3.68
CA GLY A 127 17.50 -2.08 3.44
C GLY A 127 16.50 -1.73 2.35
N ILE A 128 16.02 -0.49 2.33
CA ILE A 128 15.09 -0.04 1.29
C ILE A 128 15.79 -0.01 -0.08
N GLU A 129 17.06 0.35 -0.13
CA GLU A 129 17.88 0.33 -1.36
C GLU A 129 18.15 -1.10 -1.88
N ASP A 130 17.94 -2.14 -1.07
CA ASP A 130 17.97 -3.54 -1.54
C ASP A 130 16.82 -3.87 -2.52
N GLY A 131 15.80 -3.03 -2.60
CA GLY A 131 14.76 -3.08 -3.64
C GLY A 131 15.21 -2.59 -5.03
N LEU A 132 16.49 -2.24 -5.20
CA LEU A 132 17.12 -1.89 -6.47
C LEU A 132 18.09 -2.99 -6.91
N PRO A 133 18.25 -3.28 -8.21
CA PRO A 133 19.31 -4.16 -8.69
C PRO A 133 20.69 -3.73 -8.19
N ALA A 134 21.50 -4.69 -7.75
CA ALA A 134 22.78 -4.40 -7.10
C ALA A 134 23.77 -3.69 -8.03
N ASP A 135 23.77 -4.03 -9.29
CA ASP A 135 24.59 -3.43 -10.35
C ASP A 135 24.12 -2.02 -10.75
N TYR A 136 22.83 -1.72 -10.56
CA TYR A 136 22.23 -0.42 -10.86
C TYR A 136 22.35 0.61 -9.73
N ARG A 137 22.64 0.18 -8.48
CA ARG A 137 22.66 1.07 -7.30
C ARG A 137 23.67 2.20 -7.42
N ALA A 138 24.86 1.93 -8.00
CA ALA A 138 25.89 2.95 -8.16
C ALA A 138 25.43 4.10 -9.10
N ASP A 139 24.75 3.76 -10.19
CA ASP A 139 24.15 4.74 -11.10
C ASP A 139 23.03 5.54 -10.40
N MET A 140 22.15 4.85 -9.66
CA MET A 140 21.10 5.50 -8.88
C MET A 140 21.67 6.48 -7.85
N HIS A 141 22.76 6.14 -7.15
CA HIS A 141 23.45 7.04 -6.24
C HIS A 141 24.04 8.25 -6.97
N ALA A 142 24.60 8.07 -8.17
CA ALA A 142 25.15 9.16 -8.95
C ALA A 142 24.07 10.13 -9.46
N ARG A 143 22.89 9.63 -9.79
CA ARG A 143 21.81 10.41 -10.43
C ARG A 143 20.85 11.04 -9.43
N PHE A 144 20.52 10.34 -8.33
CA PHE A 144 19.39 10.67 -7.46
C PHE A 144 19.78 10.95 -6.00
N ARG A 145 21.06 10.99 -5.64
CA ARG A 145 21.45 11.40 -4.28
C ARG A 145 21.13 12.90 -4.09
N PRO A 146 20.29 13.25 -3.09
CA PRO A 146 19.96 14.65 -2.87
C PRO A 146 21.19 15.46 -2.46
N GLU A 147 21.52 16.52 -3.19
CA GLU A 147 22.65 17.42 -2.88
C GLU A 147 22.44 18.11 -1.51
N GLU A 148 21.19 18.49 -1.23
CA GLU A 148 20.78 19.18 0.00
C GLU A 148 20.82 18.27 1.24
N ASN A 149 20.83 16.95 1.02
CA ASN A 149 20.83 15.94 2.08
C ASN A 149 21.67 14.72 1.67
N PRO A 150 23.01 14.81 1.70
CA PRO A 150 23.90 13.72 1.24
C PRO A 150 23.74 12.39 1.98
N GLY A 151 23.16 12.40 3.20
CA GLY A 151 22.79 11.22 3.97
C GLY A 151 21.32 10.80 3.78
N GLY A 152 20.60 11.40 2.84
CA GLY A 152 19.22 11.10 2.51
C GLY A 152 19.06 9.84 1.67
N SER A 153 17.82 9.43 1.48
CA SER A 153 17.46 8.29 0.63
C SER A 153 17.58 8.65 -0.83
N ILE A 154 18.28 7.83 -1.63
CA ILE A 154 18.29 7.96 -3.09
C ILE A 154 16.90 7.78 -3.69
N LEU A 155 16.03 7.00 -3.05
CA LEU A 155 14.64 6.86 -3.47
C LEU A 155 13.84 8.16 -3.29
N MET A 156 14.18 8.99 -2.31
CA MET A 156 13.58 10.33 -2.21
C MET A 156 14.09 11.27 -3.30
N GLY A 157 15.33 11.14 -3.73
CA GLY A 157 15.84 11.86 -4.91
C GLY A 157 15.14 11.41 -6.20
N LEU A 158 14.89 10.11 -6.36
CA LEU A 158 14.11 9.59 -7.48
C LEU A 158 12.65 10.08 -7.41
N ASN A 159 12.04 10.12 -6.23
CA ASN A 159 10.70 10.69 -6.05
C ASN A 159 10.66 12.20 -6.37
N ASP A 160 11.72 12.96 -6.04
CA ASP A 160 11.83 14.36 -6.47
C ASP A 160 11.92 14.48 -8.00
N PHE A 161 12.67 13.60 -8.66
CA PHE A 161 12.70 13.55 -10.12
C PHE A 161 11.30 13.33 -10.71
N TRP A 162 10.52 12.38 -10.21
CA TRP A 162 9.15 12.14 -10.64
C TRP A 162 8.20 13.31 -10.30
N ALA A 163 8.38 13.94 -9.13
CA ALA A 163 7.63 15.13 -8.77
C ALA A 163 7.86 16.27 -9.77
N ARG A 164 9.11 16.50 -10.18
CA ARG A 164 9.44 17.50 -11.22
C ARG A 164 8.91 17.13 -12.60
N GLN A 165 8.92 15.83 -12.96
CA GLN A 165 8.25 15.38 -14.18
C GLN A 165 6.76 15.71 -14.13
N CYS A 166 6.08 15.37 -13.04
CA CYS A 166 4.66 15.70 -12.84
C CYS A 166 4.39 17.21 -12.95
N MET A 167 5.26 18.04 -12.35
CA MET A 167 5.15 19.50 -12.47
C MET A 167 5.34 19.98 -13.91
N ASN A 168 6.32 19.44 -14.63
CA ASN A 168 6.62 19.86 -16.00
C ASN A 168 5.58 19.37 -17.01
N ASP A 169 5.20 18.10 -16.90
CA ASP A 169 4.36 17.43 -17.91
C ASP A 169 2.87 17.66 -17.64
N ARG A 170 2.46 17.83 -16.38
CA ARG A 170 1.05 17.94 -15.95
C ARG A 170 0.68 19.35 -15.47
N GLY A 171 1.67 20.23 -15.31
CA GLY A 171 1.43 21.57 -14.75
C GLY A 171 1.12 21.57 -13.25
N THR A 172 1.40 20.47 -12.56
CA THR A 172 1.18 20.36 -11.10
C THR A 172 2.05 21.38 -10.36
N THR A 173 1.48 22.05 -9.36
CA THR A 173 2.21 23.04 -8.55
C THR A 173 2.65 22.44 -7.21
N VAL A 174 3.64 23.05 -6.55
CA VAL A 174 4.11 22.60 -5.25
C VAL A 174 3.01 22.73 -4.17
N GLU A 175 2.11 23.69 -4.31
CA GLU A 175 0.94 23.87 -3.42
C GLU A 175 -0.04 22.70 -3.57
N GLN A 176 -0.25 22.20 -4.79
CA GLN A 176 -1.10 21.02 -5.04
C GLN A 176 -0.47 19.75 -4.42
N ILE A 177 0.85 19.59 -4.54
CA ILE A 177 1.59 18.52 -3.87
C ILE A 177 1.46 18.65 -2.33
N ALA A 178 1.57 19.86 -1.79
CA ALA A 178 1.37 20.11 -0.36
C ALA A 178 -0.07 19.82 0.08
N ALA A 179 -1.07 20.14 -0.75
CA ALA A 179 -2.47 19.84 -0.47
C ALA A 179 -2.75 18.34 -0.36
N ALA A 180 -2.11 17.49 -1.17
CA ALA A 180 -2.19 16.05 -1.03
C ALA A 180 -1.65 15.58 0.34
N ALA A 181 -0.52 16.14 0.80
CA ALA A 181 0.02 15.84 2.14
C ALA A 181 -0.93 16.32 3.27
N VAL A 182 -1.55 17.50 3.13
CA VAL A 182 -2.55 18.01 4.10
C VAL A 182 -3.73 17.06 4.19
N LYS A 183 -4.30 16.65 3.05
CA LYS A 183 -5.40 15.69 2.98
C LYS A 183 -5.02 14.35 3.63
N ALA A 184 -3.87 13.78 3.28
CA ALA A 184 -3.38 12.53 3.83
C ALA A 184 -3.27 12.59 5.36
N ARG A 185 -2.71 13.67 5.93
CA ARG A 185 -2.59 13.85 7.38
C ARG A 185 -3.92 14.12 8.06
N TYR A 186 -4.84 14.81 7.39
CA TYR A 186 -6.20 14.99 7.89
C TYR A 186 -6.94 13.66 7.98
N ASN A 187 -6.90 12.82 6.93
CA ASN A 187 -7.50 11.49 6.94
C ASN A 187 -6.87 10.61 8.03
N ALA A 188 -5.53 10.61 8.11
CA ALA A 188 -4.78 9.87 9.12
C ALA A 188 -5.15 10.28 10.56
N SER A 189 -5.36 11.55 10.83
CA SER A 189 -5.75 12.03 12.16
C SER A 189 -7.09 11.48 12.66
N ARG A 190 -7.91 10.94 11.75
CA ARG A 190 -9.19 10.28 12.02
C ARG A 190 -9.08 8.75 12.02
N ASN A 191 -7.92 8.21 11.67
CA ASN A 191 -7.68 6.78 11.59
C ASN A 191 -6.90 6.32 12.84
N PRO A 192 -7.49 5.53 13.74
CA PRO A 192 -6.80 5.04 14.94
C PRO A 192 -5.61 4.12 14.62
N MET A 193 -5.55 3.59 13.39
CA MET A 193 -4.45 2.72 12.94
C MET A 193 -3.30 3.51 12.30
N ALA A 194 -3.41 4.84 12.19
CA ALA A 194 -2.40 5.67 11.54
C ALA A 194 -1.30 6.15 12.50
N GLN A 195 -0.08 6.32 11.96
CA GLN A 195 1.04 6.92 12.70
C GLN A 195 0.81 8.39 13.00
N ILE A 196 0.29 9.12 12.02
CA ILE A 196 0.09 10.56 12.13
C ILE A 196 -1.28 10.83 12.74
N THR A 197 -1.28 11.48 13.89
CA THR A 197 -2.51 11.79 14.63
C THR A 197 -2.87 13.27 14.61
N LYS A 198 -2.07 14.09 13.90
CA LYS A 198 -2.23 15.55 13.85
C LYS A 198 -2.36 16.02 12.41
N ALA A 199 -3.42 16.79 12.16
CA ALA A 199 -3.59 17.52 10.91
C ALA A 199 -2.52 18.62 10.76
N THR A 200 -2.35 19.13 9.54
CA THR A 200 -1.37 20.17 9.18
C THR A 200 -1.98 21.12 8.14
N THR A 201 -1.27 22.21 7.84
CA THR A 201 -1.64 23.18 6.81
C THR A 201 -0.65 23.15 5.65
N ILE A 202 -1.02 23.75 4.50
CA ILE A 202 -0.13 23.89 3.34
C ILE A 202 1.15 24.64 3.74
N ASP A 203 1.04 25.73 4.47
CA ASP A 203 2.19 26.52 4.92
C ASP A 203 3.12 25.71 5.81
N GLU A 204 2.60 24.91 6.75
CA GLU A 204 3.40 24.03 7.59
C GLU A 204 4.09 22.93 6.76
N VAL A 205 3.43 22.39 5.73
CA VAL A 205 4.03 21.40 4.82
C VAL A 205 5.19 22.04 4.07
N LEU A 206 4.98 23.19 3.45
CA LEU A 206 6.00 23.89 2.66
C LEU A 206 7.18 24.37 3.51
N ALA A 207 6.92 24.82 4.76
CA ALA A 207 7.94 25.25 5.69
C ALA A 207 8.69 24.10 6.38
N SER A 208 8.28 22.84 6.19
CA SER A 208 8.95 21.71 6.83
C SER A 208 10.32 21.44 6.19
N PRO A 209 11.28 20.81 6.91
CA PRO A 209 12.62 20.59 6.39
C PRO A 209 12.63 19.91 5.02
N GLN A 210 13.45 20.41 4.11
CA GLN A 210 13.67 19.83 2.79
C GLN A 210 14.28 18.42 2.90
N VAL A 211 13.83 17.50 2.05
CA VAL A 211 14.32 16.12 1.98
C VAL A 211 15.07 15.88 0.67
N ALA A 212 14.47 16.25 -0.45
CA ALA A 212 15.08 16.20 -1.78
C ALA A 212 14.34 17.19 -2.69
N GLY A 213 15.06 18.10 -3.33
CA GLY A 213 14.52 19.06 -4.30
C GLY A 213 13.25 19.76 -3.84
N VAL A 214 12.11 19.53 -4.48
CA VAL A 214 10.80 20.14 -4.12
C VAL A 214 10.14 19.45 -2.92
N LEU A 215 10.59 18.27 -2.54
CA LEU A 215 9.98 17.47 -1.48
C LEU A 215 10.43 17.92 -0.09
N THR A 216 9.47 18.23 0.75
CA THR A 216 9.69 18.50 2.17
C THR A 216 9.31 17.29 3.02
N ARG A 217 9.75 17.29 4.30
CA ARG A 217 9.54 16.16 5.21
C ARG A 217 8.07 15.76 5.37
N LEU A 218 7.16 16.72 5.38
CA LEU A 218 5.73 16.44 5.56
C LEU A 218 5.06 15.93 4.29
N MET A 219 5.74 15.97 3.15
CA MET A 219 5.32 15.38 1.87
C MET A 219 5.73 13.93 1.71
N CYS A 220 6.58 13.39 2.59
CA CYS A 220 7.15 12.05 2.47
C CYS A 220 6.54 11.10 3.51
N SER A 221 6.40 9.83 3.13
CA SER A 221 6.09 8.75 4.05
C SER A 221 7.21 8.55 5.08
N SER A 222 6.88 7.97 6.22
CA SER A 222 7.86 7.71 7.28
C SER A 222 8.04 6.21 7.52
N PHE A 223 9.22 5.84 8.02
CA PHE A 223 9.49 4.47 8.46
C PHE A 223 8.58 4.10 9.61
N THR A 224 7.79 3.07 9.43
CA THR A 224 6.84 2.56 10.40
C THR A 224 6.93 1.05 10.49
N ASP A 225 6.54 0.54 11.63
CA ASP A 225 6.35 -0.88 11.86
C ASP A 225 4.87 -1.21 11.74
N GLY A 226 4.53 -2.44 11.38
CA GLY A 226 3.15 -2.86 11.35
C GLY A 226 2.94 -4.22 10.68
N ALA A 227 1.76 -4.76 10.92
CA ALA A 227 1.28 -5.97 10.30
C ALA A 227 -0.18 -5.81 9.87
N ALA A 228 -0.56 -6.46 8.78
CA ALA A 228 -1.93 -6.57 8.30
C ALA A 228 -2.20 -7.99 7.80
N ALA A 229 -3.40 -8.49 8.00
CA ALA A 229 -3.81 -9.83 7.60
C ALA A 229 -5.23 -9.83 7.01
N LEU A 230 -5.44 -10.75 6.06
CA LEU A 230 -6.75 -11.07 5.49
C LEU A 230 -6.98 -12.57 5.61
N VAL A 231 -8.20 -12.97 5.94
CA VAL A 231 -8.67 -14.33 5.72
C VAL A 231 -9.55 -14.31 4.48
N LEU A 232 -9.12 -15.01 3.44
CA LEU A 232 -9.80 -15.10 2.15
C LEU A 232 -10.47 -16.45 2.00
N GLY A 233 -11.60 -16.51 1.29
CA GLY A 233 -12.29 -17.76 1.04
C GLY A 233 -13.26 -17.67 -0.15
N PRO A 234 -13.98 -18.77 -0.43
CA PRO A 234 -14.97 -18.80 -1.48
C PRO A 234 -16.13 -17.83 -1.20
N ALA A 235 -16.75 -17.33 -2.25
CA ALA A 235 -17.75 -16.26 -2.16
C ALA A 235 -19.00 -16.62 -1.32
N ASP A 236 -19.38 -17.89 -1.30
CA ASP A 236 -20.52 -18.39 -0.55
C ASP A 236 -20.32 -18.44 0.97
N ARG A 237 -19.05 -18.31 1.43
CA ARG A 237 -18.71 -18.17 2.85
C ARG A 237 -18.71 -16.73 3.36
N ALA A 238 -19.00 -15.74 2.50
CA ALA A 238 -18.98 -14.33 2.89
C ALA A 238 -20.02 -14.04 4.00
N PRO A 239 -19.64 -13.24 5.03
CA PRO A 239 -20.62 -12.74 5.98
C PRO A 239 -21.60 -11.77 5.29
N ALA A 240 -22.80 -11.62 5.85
CA ALA A 240 -23.76 -10.62 5.38
C ALA A 240 -23.13 -9.21 5.40
N GLY A 241 -23.28 -8.46 4.31
CA GLY A 241 -22.62 -7.17 4.15
C GLY A 241 -21.08 -7.26 4.04
N GLY A 242 -20.55 -8.41 3.62
CA GLY A 242 -19.13 -8.65 3.44
C GLY A 242 -18.51 -7.83 2.32
N ALA A 243 -17.21 -7.93 2.19
CA ALA A 243 -16.44 -7.35 1.08
C ALA A 243 -15.78 -8.46 0.27
N PHE A 244 -15.54 -8.21 -1.02
CA PHE A 244 -15.03 -9.20 -1.95
C PHE A 244 -13.89 -8.61 -2.79
N ILE A 245 -12.82 -9.36 -3.00
CA ILE A 245 -11.87 -9.08 -4.08
C ILE A 245 -12.51 -9.57 -5.38
N VAL A 246 -12.97 -8.64 -6.20
CA VAL A 246 -13.65 -8.92 -7.47
C VAL A 246 -12.70 -8.89 -8.66
N GLY A 247 -11.52 -8.31 -8.47
CA GLY A 247 -10.45 -8.25 -9.48
C GLY A 247 -9.08 -8.17 -8.85
N SER A 248 -8.09 -8.80 -9.48
CA SER A 248 -6.69 -8.77 -9.06
C SER A 248 -5.78 -8.96 -10.28
N VAL A 249 -4.97 -7.95 -10.58
CA VAL A 249 -4.00 -7.93 -11.67
C VAL A 249 -2.62 -7.59 -11.14
N ALA A 250 -1.62 -8.28 -11.65
CA ALA A 250 -0.23 -8.01 -11.33
C ALA A 250 0.64 -8.01 -12.59
N ARG A 251 1.63 -7.13 -12.65
CA ARG A 251 2.65 -7.04 -13.70
C ARG A 251 4.01 -6.79 -13.08
N SER A 252 5.04 -7.37 -13.69
CA SER A 252 6.43 -7.03 -13.40
C SER A 252 6.99 -6.13 -14.48
N GLY A 253 7.78 -5.15 -14.10
CA GLY A 253 8.59 -4.38 -15.03
C GLY A 253 9.81 -5.18 -15.50
N ASN A 254 10.39 -4.74 -16.60
CA ASN A 254 11.56 -5.32 -17.22
C ASN A 254 12.64 -4.28 -17.60
N GLY A 255 12.46 -3.03 -17.16
CA GLY A 255 13.37 -1.92 -17.46
C GLY A 255 13.13 -1.23 -18.81
N GLU A 256 12.09 -1.60 -19.54
CA GLU A 256 11.81 -1.05 -20.88
C GLU A 256 10.81 0.12 -20.88
N MET A 257 10.15 0.39 -19.72
CA MET A 257 9.17 1.45 -19.55
C MET A 257 9.59 2.44 -18.47
N ASP A 258 8.98 3.62 -18.51
CA ASP A 258 8.94 4.50 -17.36
C ASP A 258 8.01 3.93 -16.27
N TYR A 259 8.31 4.25 -15.01
CA TYR A 259 7.54 3.79 -13.85
C TYR A 259 6.04 4.09 -13.95
N HIS A 260 5.68 5.31 -14.38
CA HIS A 260 4.29 5.74 -14.48
C HIS A 260 3.60 5.17 -15.73
N ASP A 261 4.34 4.92 -16.82
CA ASP A 261 3.83 4.22 -17.98
C ASP A 261 3.50 2.76 -17.66
N ARG A 262 4.36 2.07 -16.87
CA ARG A 262 4.10 0.73 -16.34
C ARG A 262 2.84 0.69 -15.49
N LEU A 263 2.65 1.70 -14.64
CA LEU A 263 1.45 1.84 -13.82
C LEU A 263 0.20 1.97 -14.70
N GLY A 264 0.25 2.83 -15.72
CA GLY A 264 -0.85 3.04 -16.68
C GLY A 264 -1.14 1.81 -17.54
N GLU A 265 -0.10 1.09 -17.99
CA GLU A 265 -0.29 -0.18 -18.71
C GLU A 265 -0.98 -1.24 -17.86
N THR A 266 -0.52 -1.38 -16.61
CA THR A 266 -1.12 -2.33 -15.67
C THR A 266 -2.57 -1.97 -15.36
N ALA A 267 -2.89 -0.67 -15.25
CA ALA A 267 -4.26 -0.19 -15.06
C ALA A 267 -5.16 -0.54 -16.24
N ARG A 268 -4.72 -0.32 -17.48
CA ARG A 268 -5.50 -0.73 -18.67
C ARG A 268 -5.82 -2.22 -18.66
N ALA A 269 -4.82 -3.07 -18.36
CA ALA A 269 -5.03 -4.51 -18.21
C ALA A 269 -5.98 -4.86 -17.05
N ALA A 270 -5.98 -4.05 -15.98
CA ALA A 270 -6.91 -4.22 -14.87
C ALA A 270 -8.34 -3.88 -15.28
N TRP A 271 -8.57 -2.76 -15.96
CA TRP A 271 -9.90 -2.36 -16.45
C TRP A 271 -10.51 -3.42 -17.39
N GLU A 272 -9.73 -3.95 -18.32
CA GLU A 272 -10.15 -5.05 -19.19
C GLU A 272 -10.50 -6.32 -18.39
N THR A 273 -9.68 -6.67 -17.41
CA THR A 273 -9.86 -7.88 -16.59
C THR A 273 -11.07 -7.76 -15.65
N PHE A 274 -11.29 -6.58 -15.07
CA PHE A 274 -12.36 -6.34 -14.10
C PHE A 274 -13.71 -6.09 -14.78
N GLY A 275 -13.71 -5.71 -16.07
CA GLY A 275 -14.92 -5.33 -16.80
C GLY A 275 -15.55 -4.03 -16.30
N CYS A 276 -14.74 -3.16 -15.70
CA CYS A 276 -15.12 -1.82 -15.25
C CYS A 276 -14.00 -0.83 -15.58
N GLY A 277 -14.33 0.46 -15.54
CA GLY A 277 -13.40 1.55 -15.85
C GLY A 277 -13.05 2.42 -14.64
N PRO A 278 -12.14 3.39 -14.82
CA PRO A 278 -11.68 4.25 -13.73
C PRO A 278 -12.82 5.06 -13.07
N GLY A 279 -13.88 5.39 -13.82
CA GLY A 279 -15.04 6.15 -13.31
C GLY A 279 -16.03 5.34 -12.45
N ASP A 280 -15.83 4.03 -12.31
CA ASP A 280 -16.72 3.17 -11.54
C ASP A 280 -16.32 3.07 -10.05
N PHE A 281 -15.13 3.57 -9.69
CA PHE A 281 -14.61 3.49 -8.32
C PHE A 281 -15.05 4.67 -7.45
N ASP A 282 -15.47 4.39 -6.23
CA ASP A 282 -15.87 5.37 -5.23
C ASP A 282 -14.68 5.83 -4.37
N MET A 283 -13.69 4.95 -4.20
CA MET A 283 -12.49 5.22 -3.40
C MET A 283 -11.28 4.46 -3.91
N VAL A 284 -10.09 5.01 -3.63
CA VAL A 284 -8.81 4.39 -3.96
C VAL A 284 -7.80 4.52 -2.82
N GLU A 285 -7.07 3.45 -2.55
CA GLU A 285 -5.84 3.43 -1.75
C GLU A 285 -4.64 3.28 -2.69
N LEU A 286 -3.76 4.27 -2.72
CA LEU A 286 -2.59 4.35 -3.61
C LEU A 286 -1.27 4.10 -2.87
N HIS A 287 -0.22 3.81 -3.63
CA HIS A 287 1.16 3.81 -3.15
C HIS A 287 1.74 5.22 -3.22
N ASP A 288 1.36 6.07 -2.28
CA ASP A 288 1.82 7.45 -2.15
C ASP A 288 3.08 7.53 -1.27
N ALA A 289 4.23 7.02 -1.75
CA ALA A 289 5.49 7.16 -1.01
C ALA A 289 5.83 8.63 -0.75
N THR A 290 5.37 9.52 -1.63
CA THR A 290 5.33 10.97 -1.46
C THR A 290 3.98 11.52 -1.92
N SER A 291 3.61 12.70 -1.44
CA SER A 291 2.35 13.35 -1.86
C SER A 291 2.33 13.75 -3.34
N ALA A 292 3.50 13.91 -3.99
CA ALA A 292 3.58 14.11 -5.43
C ALA A 292 3.21 12.84 -6.20
N GLU A 293 3.62 11.68 -5.69
CA GLU A 293 3.30 10.38 -6.28
C GLU A 293 1.79 10.11 -6.29
N GLU A 294 1.04 10.57 -5.28
CA GLU A 294 -0.41 10.48 -5.29
C GLU A 294 -1.01 11.13 -6.54
N ILE A 295 -0.62 12.38 -6.83
CA ILE A 295 -1.15 13.15 -7.96
C ILE A 295 -0.76 12.49 -9.29
N TYR A 296 0.51 12.11 -9.43
CA TYR A 296 1.01 11.52 -10.67
C TYR A 296 0.36 10.15 -10.94
N ALA A 297 0.24 9.30 -9.90
CA ALA A 297 -0.38 8.00 -10.01
C ALA A 297 -1.87 8.08 -10.39
N LEU A 298 -2.64 9.03 -9.83
CA LEU A 298 -4.04 9.24 -10.18
C LEU A 298 -4.25 9.46 -11.68
N GLU A 299 -3.40 10.26 -12.31
CA GLU A 299 -3.46 10.54 -13.75
C GLU A 299 -2.92 9.37 -14.59
N SER A 300 -1.85 8.71 -14.13
CA SER A 300 -1.27 7.55 -14.82
C SER A 300 -2.22 6.36 -14.85
N LEU A 301 -3.01 6.18 -13.80
CA LEU A 301 -4.08 5.18 -13.72
C LEU A 301 -5.31 5.54 -14.57
N GLY A 302 -5.40 6.77 -15.06
CA GLY A 302 -6.59 7.28 -15.77
C GLY A 302 -7.78 7.57 -14.85
N LEU A 303 -7.57 7.67 -13.53
CA LEU A 303 -8.61 8.06 -12.56
C LEU A 303 -8.93 9.55 -12.65
N PHE A 304 -7.98 10.34 -13.15
CA PHE A 304 -8.13 11.74 -13.52
C PHE A 304 -7.53 11.96 -14.90
N GLY A 305 -8.04 12.96 -15.62
CA GLY A 305 -7.45 13.45 -16.86
C GLY A 305 -6.10 14.13 -16.63
N HIS A 306 -5.39 14.36 -17.71
CA HIS A 306 -4.06 15.00 -17.71
C HIS A 306 -4.12 16.41 -17.08
N GLY A 307 -3.38 16.63 -16.00
CA GLY A 307 -3.32 17.91 -15.26
C GLY A 307 -4.54 18.20 -14.37
N GLU A 308 -5.43 17.24 -14.13
CA GLU A 308 -6.67 17.44 -13.38
C GLU A 308 -6.57 17.02 -11.91
N ALA A 309 -5.72 16.05 -11.58
CA ALA A 309 -5.63 15.51 -10.22
C ALA A 309 -5.11 16.53 -9.21
N GLY A 310 -4.13 17.34 -9.59
CA GLY A 310 -3.57 18.41 -8.73
C GLY A 310 -4.63 19.46 -8.34
N PRO A 311 -5.29 20.11 -9.29
CA PRO A 311 -6.39 21.05 -9.01
C PRO A 311 -7.53 20.45 -8.19
N ALA A 312 -7.97 19.23 -8.50
CA ALA A 312 -9.02 18.54 -7.76
C ALA A 312 -8.61 18.27 -6.29
N THR A 313 -7.36 17.89 -6.07
CA THR A 313 -6.82 17.68 -4.73
C THR A 313 -6.75 18.98 -3.93
N LEU A 314 -6.28 20.07 -4.55
CA LEU A 314 -6.22 21.38 -3.92
C LEU A 314 -7.63 21.93 -3.58
N ALA A 315 -8.63 21.64 -4.44
CA ALA A 315 -10.02 22.01 -4.20
C ALA A 315 -10.71 21.16 -3.12
N GLY A 316 -10.07 20.07 -2.65
CA GLY A 316 -10.63 19.13 -1.66
C GLY A 316 -11.58 18.09 -2.25
N ASP A 317 -11.69 17.98 -3.58
CA ASP A 317 -12.59 17.04 -4.25
C ASP A 317 -12.18 15.58 -4.04
N THR A 318 -10.91 15.30 -3.76
CA THR A 318 -10.34 13.96 -3.47
C THR A 318 -10.38 13.57 -1.97
N ALA A 319 -10.88 14.45 -1.11
CA ALA A 319 -10.99 14.20 0.32
C ALA A 319 -12.23 13.36 0.67
N ILE A 320 -12.24 12.76 1.87
CA ILE A 320 -13.46 12.14 2.43
C ILE A 320 -14.57 13.20 2.52
N GLY A 321 -15.72 12.90 1.90
CA GLY A 321 -16.84 13.84 1.78
C GLY A 321 -16.65 14.91 0.70
N GLY A 322 -15.60 14.82 -0.11
CA GLY A 322 -15.41 15.62 -1.33
C GLY A 322 -16.41 15.27 -2.43
N ARG A 323 -16.32 15.98 -3.56
CA ARG A 323 -17.26 15.81 -4.69
C ARG A 323 -16.85 14.73 -5.69
N GLY A 324 -15.64 14.21 -5.57
CA GLY A 324 -15.05 13.25 -6.51
C GLY A 324 -14.66 11.92 -5.86
N LEU A 325 -13.76 11.23 -6.53
CA LEU A 325 -13.16 9.99 -6.04
C LEU A 325 -12.44 10.23 -4.70
N THR A 326 -12.80 9.48 -3.66
CA THR A 326 -12.09 9.57 -2.38
C THR A 326 -10.73 8.88 -2.48
N VAL A 327 -9.65 9.62 -2.23
CA VAL A 327 -8.28 9.15 -2.35
C VAL A 327 -7.63 9.00 -0.98
N ASN A 328 -7.07 7.82 -0.73
CA ASN A 328 -6.36 7.48 0.51
C ASN A 328 -7.17 7.80 1.78
N PRO A 329 -8.38 7.24 1.94
CA PRO A 329 -9.18 7.47 3.16
C PRO A 329 -8.48 7.00 4.43
N SER A 330 -7.53 6.05 4.34
CA SER A 330 -6.68 5.64 5.46
C SER A 330 -5.72 6.72 5.95
N GLY A 331 -5.43 7.72 5.12
CA GLY A 331 -4.33 8.66 5.24
C GLY A 331 -3.13 8.35 4.34
N GLY A 332 -3.22 7.28 3.53
CA GLY A 332 -2.15 6.86 2.63
C GLY A 332 -0.84 6.52 3.35
N LEU A 333 0.22 6.36 2.61
CA LEU A 333 1.54 6.08 3.16
C LEU A 333 2.12 7.31 3.88
N VAL A 334 1.81 8.51 3.38
CA VAL A 334 2.26 9.78 3.97
C VAL A 334 1.67 10.02 5.36
N GLY A 335 0.43 9.61 5.61
CA GLY A 335 -0.28 9.83 6.87
C GLY A 335 -0.39 8.57 7.74
N ARG A 336 -0.90 7.46 7.19
CA ARG A 336 -1.05 6.19 7.92
C ARG A 336 0.29 5.59 8.29
N GLY A 337 1.27 5.64 7.39
CA GLY A 337 2.55 4.97 7.53
C GLY A 337 2.77 3.91 6.46
N HIS A 338 4.04 3.49 6.30
CA HIS A 338 4.47 2.60 5.22
C HIS A 338 5.36 1.45 5.71
N PRO A 339 4.82 0.45 6.45
CA PRO A 339 5.52 -0.80 6.68
C PRO A 339 5.44 -1.64 5.40
N LEU A 340 6.58 -1.79 4.67
CA LEU A 340 6.65 -2.25 3.27
C LEU A 340 5.79 -3.49 3.01
N GLY A 341 6.10 -4.60 3.67
CA GLY A 341 5.41 -5.87 3.46
C GLY A 341 3.94 -5.89 3.88
N ALA A 342 3.52 -4.96 4.77
CA ALA A 342 2.13 -4.89 5.23
C ALA A 342 1.26 -3.93 4.41
N THR A 343 1.86 -2.97 3.70
CA THR A 343 1.14 -1.83 3.08
C THR A 343 0.03 -2.26 2.14
N GLY A 344 0.30 -3.16 1.19
CA GLY A 344 -0.71 -3.55 0.20
C GLY A 344 -1.89 -4.31 0.80
N ILE A 345 -1.66 -5.09 1.86
CA ILE A 345 -2.75 -5.76 2.61
C ILE A 345 -3.55 -4.72 3.41
N ALA A 346 -2.87 -3.78 4.06
CA ALA A 346 -3.51 -2.71 4.82
C ALA A 346 -4.40 -1.80 3.94
N GLN A 347 -4.06 -1.61 2.66
CA GLN A 347 -4.92 -0.93 1.68
C GLN A 347 -6.23 -1.70 1.47
N ILE A 348 -6.16 -3.02 1.28
CA ILE A 348 -7.36 -3.88 1.12
C ILE A 348 -8.18 -3.92 2.42
N VAL A 349 -7.53 -3.98 3.59
CA VAL A 349 -8.21 -3.89 4.90
C VAL A 349 -8.99 -2.58 5.03
N GLU A 350 -8.40 -1.47 4.63
CA GLU A 350 -9.08 -0.16 4.67
C GLU A 350 -10.29 -0.13 3.73
N LEU A 351 -10.15 -0.56 2.48
CA LEU A 351 -11.27 -0.66 1.55
C LEU A 351 -12.39 -1.55 2.11
N ALA A 352 -12.04 -2.74 2.62
CA ALA A 352 -13.01 -3.64 3.24
C ALA A 352 -13.71 -3.02 4.46
N THR A 353 -12.99 -2.20 5.24
CA THR A 353 -13.54 -1.46 6.40
C THR A 353 -14.64 -0.51 5.95
N HIS A 354 -14.41 0.29 4.91
CA HIS A 354 -15.40 1.20 4.35
C HIS A 354 -16.58 0.49 3.70
N LEU A 355 -16.31 -0.55 2.90
CA LEU A 355 -17.33 -1.33 2.19
C LEU A 355 -18.24 -2.11 3.14
N ARG A 356 -17.78 -2.42 4.36
CA ARG A 356 -18.55 -3.03 5.46
C ARG A 356 -19.24 -1.99 6.37
N GLY A 357 -19.14 -0.68 6.08
CA GLY A 357 -19.69 0.38 6.91
C GLY A 357 -19.01 0.53 8.28
N ARG A 358 -17.76 0.10 8.41
CA ARG A 358 -16.98 0.12 9.66
C ARG A 358 -15.98 1.29 9.75
N GLY A 359 -16.04 2.25 8.82
CA GLY A 359 -15.10 3.38 8.72
C GLY A 359 -15.22 4.40 9.87
N GLY A 360 -16.31 4.38 10.64
CA GLY A 360 -16.53 5.31 11.76
C GLY A 360 -16.55 6.77 11.28
N THR A 361 -15.80 7.65 11.93
CA THR A 361 -15.76 9.09 11.60
C THR A 361 -15.09 9.39 10.25
N ARG A 362 -14.43 8.42 9.64
CA ARG A 362 -13.81 8.53 8.30
C ARG A 362 -14.55 7.76 7.21
N GLN A 363 -15.77 7.27 7.50
CA GLN A 363 -16.55 6.48 6.55
C GLN A 363 -16.70 7.21 5.21
N VAL A 364 -16.38 6.51 4.11
CA VAL A 364 -16.75 6.91 2.76
C VAL A 364 -18.18 6.44 2.53
N GLU A 365 -19.12 7.36 2.66
CA GLU A 365 -20.55 7.02 2.63
C GLU A 365 -20.99 6.56 1.24
N GLY A 366 -21.75 5.48 1.20
CA GLY A 366 -22.31 4.94 -0.03
C GLY A 366 -21.31 4.22 -0.94
N ALA A 367 -20.03 4.07 -0.51
CA ALA A 367 -19.03 3.37 -1.30
C ALA A 367 -19.40 1.91 -1.57
N ARG A 368 -19.25 1.47 -2.81
CA ARG A 368 -19.59 0.13 -3.30
C ARG A 368 -18.42 -0.57 -3.96
N LEU A 369 -17.48 0.20 -4.52
CA LEU A 369 -16.31 -0.30 -5.23
C LEU A 369 -15.07 0.52 -4.86
N GLY A 370 -14.03 -0.16 -4.40
CA GLY A 370 -12.74 0.44 -4.03
C GLY A 370 -11.60 -0.17 -4.84
N LEU A 371 -10.56 0.62 -5.06
CA LEU A 371 -9.34 0.23 -5.76
C LEU A 371 -8.14 0.28 -4.82
N ALA A 372 -7.35 -0.80 -4.73
CA ALA A 372 -6.04 -0.80 -4.08
C ALA A 372 -4.94 -0.93 -5.13
N VAL A 373 -4.00 0.01 -5.12
CA VAL A 373 -2.87 0.05 -6.04
C VAL A 373 -1.58 0.14 -5.27
N ASN A 374 -0.65 -0.78 -5.53
CA ASN A 374 0.64 -0.76 -4.88
C ASN A 374 1.75 -1.14 -5.86
N THR A 375 2.91 -0.52 -5.68
CA THR A 375 4.10 -0.75 -6.47
C THR A 375 5.27 -1.11 -5.57
N GLY A 376 6.28 -1.79 -6.10
CA GLY A 376 7.44 -2.18 -5.31
C GLY A 376 8.69 -2.40 -6.15
N GLY A 377 9.81 -1.84 -5.67
CA GLY A 377 11.09 -1.91 -6.36
C GLY A 377 11.15 -1.08 -7.64
N VAL A 378 12.37 -0.86 -8.14
CA VAL A 378 12.61 -0.15 -9.41
C VAL A 378 13.70 -0.89 -10.18
N ILE A 379 13.47 -1.14 -11.46
CA ILE A 379 14.40 -1.75 -12.40
C ILE A 379 14.62 -0.76 -13.55
N GLU A 380 15.80 -0.14 -13.63
CA GLU A 380 16.18 0.78 -14.71
C GLU A 380 15.16 1.90 -14.99
N GLY A 381 14.45 2.35 -13.96
CA GLY A 381 13.41 3.39 -14.07
C GLY A 381 11.99 2.86 -14.20
N ASP A 382 11.81 1.56 -14.47
CA ASP A 382 10.50 0.88 -14.52
C ASP A 382 10.09 0.41 -13.12
N ALA A 383 8.78 0.33 -12.83
CA ALA A 383 8.29 -0.28 -11.61
C ALA A 383 8.53 -1.80 -11.65
N ALA A 384 9.33 -2.33 -10.71
CA ALA A 384 9.65 -3.76 -10.71
C ALA A 384 8.42 -4.65 -10.51
N TYR A 385 7.43 -4.16 -9.77
CA TYR A 385 6.14 -4.83 -9.60
C TYR A 385 5.02 -3.80 -9.42
N VAL A 386 3.89 -4.02 -10.08
CA VAL A 386 2.64 -3.28 -9.90
C VAL A 386 1.52 -4.27 -9.63
N GLY A 387 0.78 -4.08 -8.55
CA GLY A 387 -0.39 -4.87 -8.21
C GLY A 387 -1.63 -4.00 -8.02
N ILE A 388 -2.74 -4.39 -8.62
CA ILE A 388 -4.02 -3.69 -8.61
C ILE A 388 -5.13 -4.66 -8.18
N HIS A 389 -5.90 -4.28 -7.17
CA HIS A 389 -7.05 -5.04 -6.68
C HIS A 389 -8.31 -4.19 -6.70
N ALA A 390 -9.40 -4.74 -7.23
CA ALA A 390 -10.74 -4.19 -7.08
C ALA A 390 -11.46 -4.91 -5.93
N VAL A 391 -12.01 -4.15 -5.00
CA VAL A 391 -12.74 -4.65 -3.83
C VAL A 391 -14.15 -4.09 -3.84
N ALA A 392 -15.17 -4.95 -3.79
CA ALA A 392 -16.57 -4.56 -3.85
C ALA A 392 -17.32 -4.90 -2.57
N ALA A 393 -18.36 -4.12 -2.25
CA ALA A 393 -19.31 -4.45 -1.20
C ALA A 393 -20.15 -5.67 -1.60
N GLY A 394 -20.50 -6.51 -0.65
CA GLY A 394 -21.52 -7.55 -0.83
C GLY A 394 -22.90 -6.96 -1.14
N ARG A 395 -23.66 -7.69 -1.95
CA ARG A 395 -25.05 -7.31 -2.27
C ARG A 395 -25.99 -7.59 -1.11
#